data_a324bd9fc46dc232312b21a604d18ef2
#
_entry.id   a324bd9fc46dc232312b21a604d18ef2
#
_cell.length_a   1.000
_cell.length_b   1.000
_cell.length_c   1.000
_cell.angle_alpha   90.00
_cell.angle_beta   90.00
_cell.angle_gamma   90.00
#
_symmetry.space_group_name_H-M   'P 1'
#
loop_
_entity.id
_entity.type
_entity.pdbx_description
1 polymer ?
#
loop_
_entity_poly.entity_id
_entity_poly.type
_entity_poly.pdbx_seq_one_letter_code
_entity_poly.pdbx_strand_id
1 'polypeptide(L)'
;MSIAHRCLAASVAATALYFFTIPAIVTPASARGDVVAFKSDVSPGTIVVRTSERRLYFVLGQGRALAYPVGVGRAGRQWAGRSMISGKHVRPAWSPPPDIAKEHPGLAKVYPGGAPNNPMGVAAMTLSGGDYAIHGTNNPGSIGGFVSYGCIRMYNQDITDLFDRVNVGTPVIVSR
;
A
#
# COMPACT_ATOMS: atom_id res chain seq x y z
N MET A 1 47.47 -3.64 81.97
CA MET A 1 46.09 -3.39 81.60
C MET A 1 46.06 -2.89 80.17
N SER A 2 45.71 -3.73 79.19
CA SER A 2 45.77 -3.40 77.76
C SER A 2 44.35 -3.58 77.20
N ILE A 3 43.76 -2.49 76.73
CA ILE A 3 42.43 -2.46 76.18
C ILE A 3 42.55 -2.58 74.64
N ALA A 4 42.10 -3.74 74.14
CA ALA A 4 42.06 -4.01 72.72
C ALA A 4 40.78 -3.37 72.07
N HIS A 5 40.97 -2.46 71.12
CA HIS A 5 39.86 -1.92 70.34
C HIS A 5 39.59 -2.84 69.13
N ARG A 6 38.43 -3.46 69.08
CA ARG A 6 37.94 -4.22 67.90
C ARG A 6 37.24 -3.21 66.95
N CYS A 7 37.86 -3.01 65.79
CA CYS A 7 37.19 -2.31 64.67
C CYS A 7 36.23 -3.31 63.98
N LEU A 8 34.92 -3.02 63.98
CA LEU A 8 33.95 -3.68 63.12
C LEU A 8 34.02 -3.05 61.72
N ALA A 9 34.42 -3.84 60.75
CA ALA A 9 34.30 -3.46 59.35
C ALA A 9 32.88 -3.81 58.85
N ALA A 10 32.10 -2.82 58.47
CA ALA A 10 30.79 -2.97 57.85
C ALA A 10 30.98 -3.12 56.34
N SER A 11 30.70 -4.32 55.84
CA SER A 11 30.70 -4.60 54.40
C SER A 11 29.37 -4.13 53.76
N VAL A 12 29.43 -3.08 52.94
CA VAL A 12 28.29 -2.62 52.10
C VAL A 12 28.27 -3.47 50.84
N ALA A 13 27.26 -4.35 50.75
CA ALA A 13 26.99 -5.13 49.55
C ALA A 13 26.24 -4.21 48.53
N ALA A 14 26.93 -3.81 47.46
CA ALA A 14 26.31 -3.10 46.36
C ALA A 14 25.53 -4.06 45.46
N THR A 15 24.21 -4.01 45.52
CA THR A 15 23.33 -4.80 44.64
C THR A 15 23.22 -4.07 43.30
N ALA A 16 23.91 -4.57 42.25
CA ALA A 16 23.80 -4.06 40.89
C ALA A 16 22.48 -4.53 40.27
N LEU A 17 21.54 -3.60 40.06
CA LEU A 17 20.33 -3.86 39.28
C LEU A 17 20.68 -3.85 37.79
N TYR A 18 20.73 -5.02 37.18
CA TYR A 18 20.82 -5.18 35.73
C TYR A 18 19.45 -4.91 35.12
N PHE A 19 19.29 -3.74 34.48
CA PHE A 19 18.15 -3.48 33.59
C PHE A 19 18.36 -4.27 32.30
N PHE A 20 17.64 -5.38 32.15
CA PHE A 20 17.50 -6.06 30.87
C PHE A 20 16.62 -5.19 29.96
N THR A 21 17.22 -4.46 29.04
CA THR A 21 16.50 -3.83 27.93
C THR A 21 16.15 -4.92 26.93
N ILE A 22 14.87 -5.32 26.92
CA ILE A 22 14.33 -6.22 25.89
C ILE A 22 14.30 -5.40 24.61
N PRO A 23 15.02 -5.78 23.53
CA PRO A 23 14.90 -5.10 22.26
C PRO A 23 13.46 -5.26 21.78
N ALA A 24 12.76 -4.15 21.53
CA ALA A 24 11.46 -4.18 20.87
C ALA A 24 11.66 -4.81 19.50
N ILE A 25 11.13 -6.01 19.29
CA ILE A 25 11.06 -6.62 17.96
C ILE A 25 10.09 -5.76 17.17
N VAL A 26 10.61 -4.83 16.39
CA VAL A 26 9.85 -4.12 15.36
C VAL A 26 9.56 -5.16 14.30
N THR A 27 8.43 -5.85 14.42
CA THR A 27 7.90 -6.64 13.31
C THR A 27 7.65 -5.67 12.15
N PRO A 28 8.25 -5.88 10.96
CA PRO A 28 7.88 -5.08 9.81
C PRO A 28 6.36 -5.22 9.65
N ALA A 29 5.67 -4.08 9.57
CA ALA A 29 4.24 -4.07 9.28
C ALA A 29 4.04 -4.88 8.00
N SER A 30 3.47 -6.08 8.14
CA SER A 30 3.20 -6.93 7.00
C SER A 30 2.25 -6.14 6.11
N ALA A 31 2.67 -5.89 4.89
CA ALA A 31 1.89 -5.24 3.85
C ALA A 31 0.70 -6.14 3.49
N ARG A 32 -0.32 -6.07 4.29
CA ARG A 32 -1.62 -6.69 4.08
C ARG A 32 -2.63 -5.60 4.36
N GLY A 33 -3.58 -5.44 3.46
CA GLY A 33 -4.69 -4.54 3.70
C GLY A 33 -5.31 -4.78 5.07
N ASP A 34 -5.71 -3.72 5.75
CA ASP A 34 -6.39 -3.82 7.04
C ASP A 34 -7.76 -4.47 6.87
N VAL A 35 -8.09 -5.47 7.69
CA VAL A 35 -9.44 -6.04 7.71
C VAL A 35 -10.37 -5.04 8.40
N VAL A 36 -11.36 -4.57 7.65
CA VAL A 36 -12.34 -3.57 8.13
C VAL A 36 -13.78 -4.09 7.99
N ALA A 37 -14.69 -3.53 8.78
CA ALA A 37 -16.12 -3.71 8.56
C ALA A 37 -16.52 -3.03 7.24
N PHE A 38 -17.18 -3.77 6.35
CA PHE A 38 -17.58 -3.29 5.03
C PHE A 38 -18.97 -3.84 4.67
N LYS A 39 -19.99 -3.08 5.03
CA LYS A 39 -21.39 -3.41 4.67
C LYS A 39 -21.63 -3.00 3.23
N SER A 40 -21.90 -3.95 2.38
CA SER A 40 -22.28 -3.72 0.98
C SER A 40 -23.00 -4.94 0.42
N ASP A 41 -23.81 -4.75 -0.62
CA ASP A 41 -24.48 -5.81 -1.38
C ASP A 41 -23.56 -6.38 -2.50
N VAL A 42 -22.28 -6.03 -2.44
CA VAL A 42 -21.29 -6.45 -3.43
C VAL A 42 -20.75 -7.84 -3.08
N SER A 43 -20.70 -8.71 -4.08
CA SER A 43 -20.22 -10.10 -3.92
C SER A 43 -18.77 -10.17 -3.44
N PRO A 44 -18.42 -11.15 -2.58
CA PRO A 44 -17.04 -11.44 -2.23
C PRO A 44 -16.15 -11.60 -3.48
N GLY A 45 -14.89 -11.20 -3.36
CA GLY A 45 -13.93 -11.21 -4.47
C GLY A 45 -14.01 -9.97 -5.38
N THR A 46 -14.93 -9.03 -5.13
CA THR A 46 -15.02 -7.77 -5.87
C THR A 46 -14.08 -6.72 -5.30
N ILE A 47 -13.46 -5.92 -6.17
CA ILE A 47 -12.72 -4.71 -5.79
C ILE A 47 -13.70 -3.52 -5.81
N VAL A 48 -13.73 -2.73 -4.73
CA VAL A 48 -14.48 -1.49 -4.65
C VAL A 48 -13.51 -0.34 -4.37
N VAL A 49 -13.49 0.67 -5.24
CA VAL A 49 -12.69 1.89 -5.03
C VAL A 49 -13.64 3.04 -4.71
N ARG A 50 -13.45 3.67 -3.56
CA ARG A 50 -14.14 4.91 -3.17
C ARG A 50 -13.16 6.07 -3.30
N THR A 51 -13.29 6.84 -4.38
CA THR A 51 -12.31 7.86 -4.71
C THR A 51 -12.32 9.01 -3.71
N SER A 52 -13.48 9.39 -3.18
CA SER A 52 -13.61 10.41 -2.11
C SER A 52 -12.86 10.00 -0.83
N GLU A 53 -12.84 8.71 -0.51
CA GLU A 53 -12.12 8.18 0.65
C GLU A 53 -10.64 7.91 0.36
N ARG A 54 -10.24 7.89 -0.92
CA ARG A 54 -8.91 7.44 -1.40
C ARG A 54 -8.56 6.07 -0.83
N ARG A 55 -9.55 5.15 -0.92
CA ARG A 55 -9.48 3.78 -0.43
C ARG A 55 -9.91 2.78 -1.49
N LEU A 56 -9.23 1.66 -1.51
CA LEU A 56 -9.62 0.46 -2.24
C LEU A 56 -9.99 -0.62 -1.24
N TYR A 57 -11.08 -1.30 -1.48
CA TYR A 57 -11.61 -2.38 -0.67
C TYR A 57 -11.68 -3.67 -1.49
N PHE A 58 -11.06 -4.72 -1.04
CA PHE A 58 -11.26 -6.07 -1.57
C PHE A 58 -12.26 -6.81 -0.68
N VAL A 59 -13.44 -7.09 -1.21
CA VAL A 59 -14.57 -7.64 -0.45
C VAL A 59 -14.32 -9.09 -0.07
N LEU A 60 -14.32 -9.38 1.23
CA LEU A 60 -14.12 -10.73 1.77
C LEU A 60 -15.44 -11.47 2.02
N GLY A 61 -16.56 -10.76 2.06
CA GLY A 61 -17.85 -11.28 2.51
C GLY A 61 -18.04 -11.14 4.02
N GLN A 62 -19.23 -11.56 4.50
CA GLN A 62 -19.60 -11.45 5.92
C GLN A 62 -19.42 -10.06 6.51
N GLY A 63 -19.71 -9.01 5.71
CA GLY A 63 -19.58 -7.62 6.15
C GLY A 63 -18.14 -7.13 6.34
N ARG A 64 -17.14 -7.76 5.70
CA ARG A 64 -15.72 -7.45 5.84
C ARG A 64 -15.04 -7.22 4.49
N ALA A 65 -14.01 -6.40 4.47
CA ALA A 65 -13.10 -6.21 3.34
C ALA A 65 -11.67 -5.99 3.83
N LEU A 66 -10.69 -6.19 2.94
CA LEU A 66 -9.35 -5.65 3.07
C LEU A 66 -9.36 -4.22 2.53
N ALA A 67 -8.92 -3.26 3.31
CA ALA A 67 -8.82 -1.86 2.95
C ALA A 67 -7.37 -1.46 2.70
N TYR A 68 -7.14 -0.78 1.56
CA TYR A 68 -5.83 -0.26 1.18
C TYR A 68 -5.94 1.25 0.93
N PRO A 69 -4.98 2.06 1.41
CA PRO A 69 -4.87 3.45 1.01
C PRO A 69 -4.44 3.53 -0.47
N VAL A 70 -5.04 4.44 -1.24
CA VAL A 70 -4.72 4.58 -2.66
C VAL A 70 -4.59 6.03 -3.08
N GLY A 71 -3.78 6.28 -4.13
CA GLY A 71 -3.84 7.52 -4.90
C GLY A 71 -4.83 7.37 -6.04
N VAL A 72 -5.66 8.39 -6.26
CA VAL A 72 -6.75 8.37 -7.25
C VAL A 72 -6.66 9.53 -8.23
N GLY A 73 -7.56 9.58 -9.22
CA GLY A 73 -7.64 10.62 -10.22
C GLY A 73 -7.71 12.02 -9.62
N ARG A 74 -6.89 12.95 -10.12
CA ARG A 74 -6.98 14.39 -9.80
C ARG A 74 -8.31 14.98 -10.27
N ALA A 75 -8.60 16.23 -9.90
CA ALA A 75 -9.78 16.94 -10.36
C ALA A 75 -9.91 16.87 -11.90
N GLY A 76 -11.10 16.55 -12.39
CA GLY A 76 -11.40 16.36 -13.80
C GLY A 76 -10.89 15.01 -14.41
N ARG A 77 -10.18 14.20 -13.64
CA ARG A 77 -9.66 12.88 -14.07
C ARG A 77 -10.22 11.73 -13.23
N GLN A 78 -11.21 12.00 -12.39
CA GLN A 78 -11.94 10.97 -11.64
C GLN A 78 -13.05 10.39 -12.50
N TRP A 79 -13.25 9.10 -12.37
CA TRP A 79 -14.32 8.36 -13.01
C TRP A 79 -15.09 7.50 -12.00
N ALA A 80 -16.26 7.09 -12.37
CA ALA A 80 -17.07 6.14 -11.61
C ALA A 80 -17.73 5.16 -12.59
N GLY A 81 -17.99 3.94 -12.13
CA GLY A 81 -18.61 2.92 -12.94
C GLY A 81 -18.14 1.51 -12.57
N ARG A 82 -18.45 0.58 -13.45
CA ARG A 82 -18.07 -0.83 -13.34
C ARG A 82 -17.01 -1.17 -14.37
N SER A 83 -16.07 -2.00 -14.00
CA SER A 83 -15.01 -2.54 -14.84
C SER A 83 -14.66 -3.95 -14.36
N MET A 84 -13.65 -4.57 -14.94
CA MET A 84 -13.04 -5.80 -14.46
C MET A 84 -11.55 -5.78 -14.75
N ILE A 85 -10.79 -6.61 -14.04
CA ILE A 85 -9.38 -6.84 -14.34
C ILE A 85 -9.29 -7.50 -15.71
N SER A 86 -8.64 -6.84 -16.67
CA SER A 86 -8.43 -7.36 -18.04
C SER A 86 -7.05 -7.98 -18.25
N GLY A 87 -6.08 -7.66 -17.39
CA GLY A 87 -4.73 -8.21 -17.45
C GLY A 87 -3.97 -7.99 -16.15
N LYS A 88 -2.97 -8.85 -15.91
CA LYS A 88 -2.08 -8.79 -14.74
C LYS A 88 -0.64 -8.80 -15.22
N HIS A 89 0.18 -7.85 -14.76
CA HIS A 89 1.53 -7.62 -15.27
C HIS A 89 2.51 -7.40 -14.11
N VAL A 90 3.56 -8.21 -14.06
CA VAL A 90 4.67 -8.04 -13.10
C VAL A 90 5.73 -7.16 -13.74
N ARG A 91 6.14 -6.12 -13.03
CA ARG A 91 7.14 -5.14 -13.50
C ARG A 91 6.89 -4.67 -14.94
N PRO A 92 5.69 -4.16 -15.28
CA PRO A 92 5.39 -3.76 -16.65
C PRO A 92 6.27 -2.61 -17.10
N ALA A 93 6.66 -2.59 -18.37
CA ALA A 93 7.12 -1.37 -18.99
C ALA A 93 5.95 -0.37 -19.09
N TRP A 94 6.26 0.92 -19.09
CA TRP A 94 5.24 1.96 -19.23
C TRP A 94 5.63 3.00 -20.26
N SER A 95 4.68 3.33 -21.13
CA SER A 95 4.77 4.48 -22.05
C SER A 95 3.71 5.48 -21.66
N PRO A 96 4.02 6.79 -21.55
CA PRO A 96 3.01 7.78 -21.25
C PRO A 96 1.95 7.81 -22.37
N PRO A 97 0.64 7.74 -22.02
CA PRO A 97 -0.43 7.99 -22.95
C PRO A 97 -0.29 9.36 -23.64
N PRO A 98 -0.85 9.56 -24.84
CA PRO A 98 -0.65 10.79 -25.63
C PRO A 98 -1.00 12.09 -24.90
N ASP A 99 -2.05 12.08 -24.10
CA ASP A 99 -2.46 13.25 -23.30
C ASP A 99 -1.45 13.56 -22.18
N ILE A 100 -0.91 12.55 -21.52
CA ILE A 100 0.14 12.71 -20.51
C ILE A 100 1.44 13.19 -21.15
N ALA A 101 1.83 12.58 -22.28
CA ALA A 101 3.03 12.99 -23.01
C ALA A 101 2.94 14.45 -23.49
N LYS A 102 1.76 14.90 -23.89
CA LYS A 102 1.51 16.29 -24.30
C LYS A 102 1.61 17.27 -23.11
N GLU A 103 1.07 16.91 -21.95
CA GLU A 103 1.16 17.74 -20.74
C GLU A 103 2.59 17.75 -20.15
N HIS A 104 3.38 16.70 -20.40
CA HIS A 104 4.72 16.51 -19.85
C HIS A 104 5.73 16.13 -20.95
N PRO A 105 6.13 17.04 -21.82
CA PRO A 105 7.00 16.74 -22.98
C PRO A 105 8.41 16.24 -22.60
N GLY A 106 8.82 16.41 -21.34
CA GLY A 106 10.11 15.91 -20.82
C GLY A 106 10.10 14.45 -20.38
N LEU A 107 8.95 13.75 -20.44
CA LEU A 107 8.90 12.33 -20.09
C LEU A 107 9.61 11.47 -21.15
N ALA A 108 10.25 10.39 -20.68
CA ALA A 108 10.78 9.37 -21.59
C ALA A 108 9.65 8.71 -22.37
N LYS A 109 9.92 8.31 -23.61
CA LYS A 109 8.95 7.60 -24.46
C LYS A 109 8.55 6.25 -23.88
N VAL A 110 9.49 5.59 -23.18
CA VAL A 110 9.29 4.30 -22.53
C VAL A 110 10.08 4.27 -21.22
N TYR A 111 9.45 3.77 -20.17
CA TYR A 111 10.10 3.41 -18.91
C TYR A 111 10.20 1.89 -18.83
N PRO A 112 11.40 1.32 -18.79
CA PRO A 112 11.58 -0.14 -18.74
C PRO A 112 10.91 -0.76 -17.51
N GLY A 113 10.47 -2.00 -17.64
CA GLY A 113 9.87 -2.75 -16.54
C GLY A 113 10.85 -2.94 -15.39
N GLY A 114 10.42 -2.61 -14.17
CA GLY A 114 11.25 -2.70 -12.98
C GLY A 114 12.27 -1.57 -12.78
N ALA A 115 12.35 -0.58 -13.69
CA ALA A 115 13.20 0.59 -13.49
C ALA A 115 12.73 1.39 -12.27
N PRO A 116 13.65 1.95 -11.44
CA PRO A 116 13.29 2.70 -10.23
C PRO A 116 12.41 3.92 -10.50
N ASN A 117 12.52 4.52 -11.68
CA ASN A 117 11.74 5.67 -12.12
C ASN A 117 10.45 5.30 -12.87
N ASN A 118 10.11 4.01 -13.00
CA ASN A 118 8.88 3.58 -13.66
C ASN A 118 7.66 3.83 -12.75
N PRO A 119 6.69 4.66 -13.18
CA PRO A 119 5.54 5.03 -12.35
C PRO A 119 4.59 3.87 -12.05
N MET A 120 4.67 2.74 -12.76
CA MET A 120 3.81 1.57 -12.53
C MET A 120 4.24 0.74 -11.32
N GLY A 121 5.44 0.98 -10.77
CA GLY A 121 5.96 0.21 -9.64
C GLY A 121 6.23 -1.25 -9.98
N VAL A 122 5.93 -2.14 -9.01
CA VAL A 122 6.29 -3.57 -9.10
C VAL A 122 5.25 -4.44 -9.83
N ALA A 123 4.02 -3.98 -9.93
CA ALA A 123 2.93 -4.73 -10.58
C ALA A 123 1.82 -3.77 -11.05
N ALA A 124 1.06 -4.20 -12.05
CA ALA A 124 -0.12 -3.51 -12.53
C ALA A 124 -1.20 -4.50 -12.96
N MET A 125 -2.45 -4.10 -12.76
CA MET A 125 -3.65 -4.78 -13.24
C MET A 125 -4.43 -3.80 -14.13
N THR A 126 -4.51 -4.09 -15.42
CA THR A 126 -5.27 -3.28 -16.37
C THR A 126 -6.77 -3.49 -16.17
N LEU A 127 -7.55 -2.45 -16.45
CA LEU A 127 -9.01 -2.45 -16.35
C LEU A 127 -9.65 -2.47 -17.72
N SER A 128 -10.76 -3.18 -17.87
CA SER A 128 -11.55 -3.18 -19.10
C SER A 128 -12.29 -1.85 -19.30
N GLY A 129 -12.53 -1.47 -20.56
CA GLY A 129 -13.33 -0.29 -20.90
C GLY A 129 -12.61 1.05 -20.80
N GLY A 130 -11.26 1.06 -20.78
CA GLY A 130 -10.46 2.29 -20.81
C GLY A 130 -8.98 2.03 -20.56
N ASP A 131 -8.19 3.10 -20.55
CA ASP A 131 -6.74 3.06 -20.34
C ASP A 131 -6.36 3.15 -18.84
N TYR A 132 -7.21 2.59 -17.96
CA TYR A 132 -6.99 2.64 -16.53
C TYR A 132 -6.35 1.36 -15.99
N ALA A 133 -5.62 1.51 -14.89
CA ALA A 133 -5.01 0.40 -14.17
C ALA A 133 -5.04 0.63 -12.66
N ILE A 134 -4.98 -0.47 -11.90
CA ILE A 134 -4.58 -0.48 -10.51
C ILE A 134 -3.12 -0.92 -10.48
N HIS A 135 -2.22 -0.12 -9.92
CA HIS A 135 -0.79 -0.37 -10.04
C HIS A 135 0.02 0.12 -8.82
N GLY A 136 1.23 -0.37 -8.68
CA GLY A 136 2.20 0.11 -7.72
C GLY A 136 2.65 1.55 -8.00
N THR A 137 3.73 2.00 -7.39
CA THR A 137 4.24 3.35 -7.64
C THR A 137 5.73 3.47 -7.36
N ASN A 138 6.40 4.37 -8.06
CA ASN A 138 7.74 4.87 -7.72
C ASN A 138 7.70 6.10 -6.81
N ASN A 139 6.50 6.63 -6.52
CA ASN A 139 6.28 7.77 -5.65
C ASN A 139 5.28 7.42 -4.52
N PRO A 140 5.73 6.78 -3.44
CA PRO A 140 4.86 6.37 -2.33
C PRO A 140 4.17 7.55 -1.62
N GLY A 141 4.76 8.76 -1.65
CA GLY A 141 4.14 9.98 -1.11
C GLY A 141 2.87 10.42 -1.86
N SER A 142 2.56 9.82 -3.02
CA SER A 142 1.34 10.10 -3.77
C SER A 142 0.12 9.31 -3.29
N ILE A 143 0.32 8.32 -2.42
CA ILE A 143 -0.78 7.52 -1.85
C ILE A 143 -1.58 8.36 -0.85
N GLY A 144 -2.90 8.25 -0.91
CA GLY A 144 -3.83 9.09 -0.15
C GLY A 144 -4.18 10.42 -0.83
N GLY A 145 -3.62 10.69 -2.02
CA GLY A 145 -3.82 11.92 -2.78
C GLY A 145 -4.72 11.78 -4.02
N PHE A 146 -5.16 12.92 -4.55
CA PHE A 146 -5.82 13.08 -5.86
C PHE A 146 -4.75 13.45 -6.89
N VAL A 147 -4.05 12.46 -7.45
CA VAL A 147 -2.75 12.68 -8.12
C VAL A 147 -2.62 12.06 -9.51
N SER A 148 -3.51 11.13 -9.89
CA SER A 148 -3.39 10.38 -11.13
C SER A 148 -4.23 10.96 -12.28
N TYR A 149 -4.08 10.40 -13.45
CA TYR A 149 -4.92 10.64 -14.63
C TYR A 149 -6.12 9.70 -14.71
N GLY A 150 -6.48 9.04 -13.60
CA GLY A 150 -7.61 8.12 -13.48
C GLY A 150 -7.20 6.73 -12.98
N CYS A 151 -5.94 6.35 -13.10
CA CYS A 151 -5.42 5.12 -12.52
C CYS A 151 -5.49 5.14 -10.98
N ILE A 152 -5.51 3.96 -10.38
CA ILE A 152 -5.51 3.75 -8.94
C ILE A 152 -4.09 3.34 -8.53
N ARG A 153 -3.40 4.19 -7.77
CA ARG A 153 -2.04 3.93 -7.28
C ARG A 153 -2.07 3.29 -5.92
N MET A 154 -1.25 2.29 -5.72
CA MET A 154 -1.07 1.59 -4.45
C MET A 154 0.39 1.61 -4.00
N TYR A 155 0.65 1.44 -2.72
CA TYR A 155 1.99 1.06 -2.30
C TYR A 155 2.42 -0.24 -2.99
N ASN A 156 3.71 -0.38 -3.27
CA ASN A 156 4.21 -1.58 -3.98
C ASN A 156 3.93 -2.88 -3.23
N GLN A 157 3.96 -2.85 -1.92
CA GLN A 157 3.60 -3.98 -1.08
C GLN A 157 2.11 -4.32 -1.16
N ASP A 158 1.24 -3.28 -1.17
CA ASP A 158 -0.21 -3.45 -1.19
C ASP A 158 -0.69 -3.99 -2.55
N ILE A 159 -0.11 -3.49 -3.65
CA ILE A 159 -0.44 -4.03 -4.97
C ILE A 159 0.01 -5.48 -5.10
N THR A 160 1.13 -5.88 -4.50
CA THR A 160 1.57 -7.29 -4.49
C THR A 160 0.58 -8.17 -3.75
N ASP A 161 0.14 -7.77 -2.55
CA ASP A 161 -0.87 -8.52 -1.78
C ASP A 161 -2.21 -8.63 -2.54
N LEU A 162 -2.70 -7.53 -3.12
CA LEU A 162 -3.94 -7.55 -3.89
C LEU A 162 -3.80 -8.37 -5.18
N PHE A 163 -2.67 -8.27 -5.86
CA PHE A 163 -2.37 -8.99 -7.10
C PHE A 163 -2.48 -10.51 -6.91
N ASP A 164 -2.01 -11.03 -5.78
CA ASP A 164 -2.06 -12.48 -5.49
C ASP A 164 -3.48 -12.97 -5.16
N ARG A 165 -4.40 -12.07 -4.79
CA ARG A 165 -5.78 -12.39 -4.40
C ARG A 165 -6.77 -12.38 -5.56
N VAL A 166 -6.44 -11.71 -6.66
CA VAL A 166 -7.37 -11.46 -7.77
C VAL A 166 -6.93 -12.12 -9.06
N ASN A 167 -7.89 -12.36 -9.95
CA ASN A 167 -7.68 -12.93 -11.26
C ASN A 167 -8.17 -11.99 -12.37
N VAL A 168 -7.77 -12.26 -13.61
CA VAL A 168 -8.42 -11.66 -14.79
C VAL A 168 -9.91 -12.01 -14.73
N GLY A 169 -10.78 -11.03 -14.99
CA GLY A 169 -12.22 -11.14 -14.80
C GLY A 169 -12.73 -10.69 -13.42
N THR A 170 -11.85 -10.46 -12.43
CA THR A 170 -12.28 -9.91 -11.12
C THR A 170 -13.05 -8.60 -11.31
N PRO A 171 -14.29 -8.47 -10.76
CA PRO A 171 -15.07 -7.26 -10.88
C PRO A 171 -14.45 -6.09 -10.13
N VAL A 172 -14.55 -4.89 -10.72
CA VAL A 172 -14.09 -3.61 -10.13
C VAL A 172 -15.23 -2.60 -10.20
N ILE A 173 -15.55 -2.00 -9.06
CA ILE A 173 -16.54 -0.94 -8.94
C ILE A 173 -15.81 0.31 -8.45
N VAL A 174 -15.95 1.42 -9.16
CA VAL A 174 -15.40 2.71 -8.75
C VAL A 174 -16.54 3.67 -8.47
N SER A 175 -16.52 4.32 -7.32
CA SER A 175 -17.47 5.34 -6.91
C SER A 175 -16.73 6.61 -6.45
N ARG A 176 -17.44 7.73 -6.54
CA ARG A 176 -16.97 9.03 -6.03
C ARG A 176 -17.33 9.22 -4.58
#